data_fa7cd5031bcd1acf2fac2b0a0eab5f3d
#
_entry.id   fa7cd5031bcd1acf2fac2b0a0eab5f3d
#
_cell.length_a   1.000
_cell.length_b   1.000
_cell.length_c   1.000
_cell.angle_alpha   90.00
_cell.angle_beta   90.00
_cell.angle_gamma   90.00
#
_symmetry.space_group_name_H-M   'P 1'
#
loop_
_entity.id
_entity.type
_entity.pdbx_description
1 polymer ?
#
loop_
_entity_poly.entity_id
_entity_poly.type
_entity_poly.pdbx_seq_one_letter_code
_entity_poly.pdbx_strand_id
1 'polypeptide(L)' 'MEKEFTIGQKVRVVAMPPYVKTAEPMPMLRAANLIAIGAEGVVLDRRPGNYWGIRFENGAFLLDSQYIEAVGN' A
#
# COMPACT_ATOMS: atom_id res chain seq x y z
N MET A 1 -13.72 -10.99 0.36
CA MET A 1 -14.32 -9.76 -0.18
C MET A 1 -13.24 -8.71 -0.36
N GLU A 2 -13.22 -8.08 -1.52
CA GLU A 2 -12.21 -7.10 -1.82
C GLU A 2 -12.48 -5.80 -1.09
N LYS A 3 -11.40 -5.16 -0.67
CA LYS A 3 -11.49 -3.83 -0.08
C LYS A 3 -11.34 -2.81 -1.18
N GLU A 4 -12.14 -1.75 -1.10
CA GLU A 4 -12.09 -0.67 -2.05
C GLU A 4 -11.66 0.61 -1.35
N PHE A 5 -10.78 1.36 -2.00
CA PHE A 5 -10.28 2.61 -1.46
C PHE A 5 -10.45 3.72 -2.47
N THR A 6 -10.40 4.94 -1.99
CA THR A 6 -10.50 6.13 -2.84
C THR A 6 -9.13 6.78 -2.97
N ILE A 7 -8.82 7.28 -4.15
CA ILE A 7 -7.56 8.00 -4.32
C ILE A 7 -7.54 9.19 -3.37
N GLY A 8 -6.42 9.34 -2.65
CA GLY A 8 -6.27 10.36 -1.61
C GLY A 8 -6.69 9.91 -0.23
N GLN A 9 -7.28 8.71 -0.12
CA GLN A 9 -7.71 8.18 1.16
C GLN A 9 -6.51 7.72 1.98
N LYS A 10 -6.58 7.94 3.30
CA LYS A 10 -5.53 7.46 4.20
C LYS A 10 -5.79 6.01 4.55
N VAL A 11 -4.75 5.20 4.50
CA VAL A 11 -4.81 3.77 4.83
C VAL A 11 -3.69 3.43 5.79
N ARG A 12 -3.82 2.27 6.41
CA ARG A 12 -2.86 1.80 7.40
C ARG A 12 -2.50 0.35 7.09
N VAL A 13 -1.24 0.00 7.28
CA VAL A 13 -0.78 -1.37 7.11
C VAL A 13 -1.24 -2.20 8.29
N VAL A 14 -1.93 -3.31 8.01
CA VAL A 14 -2.45 -4.19 9.06
C VAL A 14 -1.81 -5.56 9.03
N ALA A 15 -1.09 -5.91 7.96
CA ALA A 15 -0.39 -7.17 7.84
C ALA A 15 0.83 -6.96 6.98
N MET A 16 1.88 -7.76 7.21
CA MET A 16 3.11 -7.63 6.46
C MET A 16 3.09 -8.52 5.23
N PRO A 17 3.29 -7.96 4.05
CA PRO A 17 3.47 -8.78 2.86
C PRO A 17 4.86 -9.43 2.88
N PRO A 18 5.07 -10.49 2.09
CA PRO A 18 6.40 -11.12 2.02
C PRO A 18 7.45 -10.21 1.38
N TYR A 19 7.02 -9.28 0.55
CA TYR A 19 7.88 -8.28 -0.06
C TYR A 19 6.99 -7.15 -0.56
N VAL A 20 7.61 -6.03 -0.95
CA VAL A 20 6.86 -4.91 -1.53
C VAL A 20 7.50 -4.53 -2.85
N LYS A 21 6.68 -3.92 -3.72
CA LYS A 21 7.15 -3.38 -4.99
C LYS A 21 7.03 -1.86 -4.93
N THR A 22 7.99 -1.18 -5.55
CA THR A 22 7.88 0.28 -5.63
C THR A 22 6.78 0.66 -6.61
N ALA A 23 6.13 1.79 -6.35
CA ALA A 23 5.05 2.29 -7.22
C ALA A 23 5.64 3.19 -8.30
N GLU A 24 6.45 2.62 -9.15
CA GLU A 24 7.13 3.32 -10.25
C GLU A 24 6.75 2.67 -11.56
N PRO A 25 7.00 3.35 -12.71
CA PRO A 25 6.70 2.74 -14.00
C PRO A 25 7.38 1.38 -14.19
N MET A 26 8.57 1.20 -13.60
CA MET A 26 9.24 -0.09 -13.57
C MET A 26 9.37 -0.52 -12.12
N PRO A 27 8.36 -1.20 -11.59
CA PRO A 27 8.36 -1.55 -10.16
C PRO A 27 9.55 -2.45 -9.80
N MET A 28 10.12 -2.19 -8.63
CA MET A 28 11.23 -2.98 -8.11
C MET A 28 10.80 -3.64 -6.81
N LEU A 29 11.26 -4.87 -6.61
CA LEU A 29 11.02 -5.59 -5.37
C LEU A 29 11.90 -5.01 -4.27
N ARG A 30 11.32 -4.86 -3.08
CA ARG A 30 12.03 -4.38 -1.91
C ARG A 30 11.70 -5.24 -0.72
N ALA A 31 12.56 -5.19 0.28
CA ALA A 31 12.30 -5.92 1.52
C ALA A 31 11.04 -5.36 2.18
N ALA A 32 10.22 -6.27 2.74
CA ALA A 32 8.96 -5.84 3.34
C ALA A 32 9.18 -4.94 4.55
N ASN A 33 10.35 -5.02 5.20
CA ASN A 33 10.60 -4.22 6.39
C ASN A 33 10.79 -2.72 6.09
N LEU A 34 10.67 -2.31 4.82
CA LEU A 34 10.61 -0.88 4.51
C LEU A 34 9.33 -0.23 4.98
N ILE A 35 8.31 -1.05 5.23
CA ILE A 35 7.08 -0.56 5.84
C ILE A 35 6.84 -1.36 7.11
N ALA A 36 6.00 -0.85 7.99
CA ALA A 36 5.73 -1.50 9.26
C ALA A 36 4.23 -1.59 9.49
N ILE A 37 3.80 -2.59 10.26
CA ILE A 37 2.40 -2.68 10.67
C ILE A 37 2.07 -1.41 11.47
N GLY A 38 0.96 -0.78 11.13
CA GLY A 38 0.57 0.48 11.73
C GLY A 38 1.00 1.70 10.94
N ALA A 39 1.90 1.53 9.95
CA ALA A 39 2.33 2.66 9.13
C ALA A 39 1.14 3.17 8.32
N GLU A 40 1.03 4.49 8.21
CA GLU A 40 -0.05 5.12 7.48
C GLU A 40 0.48 5.71 6.18
N GLY A 41 -0.36 5.66 5.15
CA GLY A 41 -0.02 6.22 3.87
C GLY A 41 -1.27 6.72 3.18
N VAL A 42 -1.09 7.25 1.98
CA VAL A 42 -2.17 7.84 1.20
C VAL A 42 -2.26 7.10 -0.13
N VAL A 43 -3.48 6.74 -0.52
CA VAL A 43 -3.72 6.04 -1.78
C VAL A 43 -3.43 6.97 -2.94
N LEU A 44 -2.53 6.55 -3.83
CA LEU A 44 -2.17 7.31 -5.03
C LEU A 44 -2.98 6.88 -6.24
N ASP A 45 -3.10 5.56 -6.44
CA ASP A 45 -3.83 5.06 -7.58
C ASP A 45 -4.19 3.60 -7.35
N ARG A 46 -5.02 3.08 -8.25
CA ARG A 46 -5.41 1.67 -8.25
C ARG A 46 -4.63 0.96 -9.35
N ARG A 47 -4.11 -0.21 -9.04
CA ARG A 47 -3.36 -1.02 -9.99
C ARG A 47 -4.08 -2.34 -10.22
N PRO A 48 -3.81 -3.03 -11.33
CA PRO A 48 -4.45 -4.32 -11.61
C PRO A 48 -4.17 -5.33 -10.50
N GLY A 49 -5.09 -6.28 -10.32
CA GLY A 49 -4.87 -7.38 -9.38
C GLY A 49 -5.05 -7.01 -7.93
N ASN A 50 -5.91 -6.06 -7.62
CA ASN A 50 -6.21 -5.62 -6.26
C ASN A 50 -5.03 -4.92 -5.59
N TYR A 51 -4.07 -4.45 -6.36
CA TYR A 51 -2.95 -3.68 -5.82
C TYR A 51 -3.28 -2.21 -5.81
N TRP A 52 -2.70 -1.52 -4.84
CA TRP A 52 -2.89 -0.08 -4.67
C TRP A 52 -1.53 0.58 -4.51
N GLY A 53 -1.34 1.69 -5.21
CA GLY A 53 -0.16 2.51 -5.00
C GLY A 53 -0.38 3.36 -3.77
N ILE A 54 0.49 3.24 -2.79
CA ILE A 54 0.37 3.93 -1.51
C ILE A 54 1.64 4.72 -1.26
N ARG A 55 1.47 5.98 -0.90
CA ARG A 55 2.61 6.82 -0.53
C ARG A 55 2.79 6.78 0.97
N PHE A 56 3.92 6.27 1.41
CA PHE A 56 4.33 6.30 2.81
C PHE A 56 5.41 7.34 3.00
N GLU A 57 5.83 7.53 4.23
CA GLU A 57 6.86 8.51 4.55
C GLU A 57 8.16 8.24 3.80
N ASN A 58 8.51 6.98 3.63
CA ASN A 58 9.77 6.60 3.01
C ASN A 58 9.65 6.20 1.55
N GLY A 59 8.53 6.55 0.90
CA GLY A 59 8.38 6.28 -0.52
C GLY A 59 7.03 5.71 -0.86
N ALA A 60 6.81 5.44 -2.14
CA ALA A 60 5.55 4.90 -2.64
C ALA A 60 5.73 3.44 -3.01
N PHE A 61 4.81 2.60 -2.56
CA PHE A 61 4.88 1.16 -2.79
C PHE A 61 3.54 0.63 -3.23
N LEU A 62 3.57 -0.55 -3.85
CA LEU A 62 2.36 -1.27 -4.27
C LEU A 62 2.02 -2.30 -3.21
N LEU A 63 0.79 -2.27 -2.73
CA LEU A 63 0.32 -3.21 -1.72
C LEU A 63 -1.01 -3.79 -2.13
N ASP A 64 -1.14 -5.11 -1.94
CA ASP A 64 -2.42 -5.77 -2.11
C ASP A 64 -3.37 -5.29 -1.03
N SER A 65 -4.65 -5.20 -1.36
CA SER A 65 -5.66 -4.66 -0.45
C SER A 65 -5.74 -5.44 0.87
N GLN A 66 -5.34 -6.72 0.87
CA GLN A 66 -5.45 -7.52 2.08
C GLN A 66 -4.48 -7.08 3.18
N TYR A 67 -3.48 -6.29 2.85
CA TYR A 67 -2.47 -5.86 3.82
C TYR A 67 -2.75 -4.47 4.40
N ILE A 68 -3.79 -3.81 3.91
CA ILE A 68 -4.09 -2.44 4.32
C ILE A 68 -5.56 -2.30 4.65
N GLU A 69 -5.88 -1.26 5.42
CA GLU A 69 -7.27 -0.92 5.68
C GLU A 69 -7.40 0.59 5.76
N ALA A 70 -8.61 1.09 5.51
CA ALA A 70 -8.88 2.51 5.59
C ALA A 70 -8.72 2.98 7.04
N VAL A 71 -8.07 4.14 7.19
CA VAL A 71 -8.00 4.77 8.51
C VAL A 71 -9.34 5.44 8.74
N GLY A 72 -10.04 4.97 9.75
CA GLY A 72 -11.36 5.50 10.06
C GLY A 72 -11.27 6.92 10.52
N ASN A 73 -12.41 7.62 10.36
CA ASN A 73 -12.44 9.02 10.75
C ASN A 73 -13.59 9.35 11.64
#